data_884e5e10b003ea5257da22cf6e9839be
#
_entry.id   884e5e10b003ea5257da22cf6e9839be
#
_cell.length_a   1.000
_cell.length_b   1.000
_cell.length_c   1.000
_cell.angle_alpha   90.00
_cell.angle_beta   90.00
_cell.angle_gamma   90.00
#
_symmetry.space_group_name_H-M   'P 1'
#
loop_
_entity.id
_entity.type
_entity.pdbx_description
1 polymer ?
#
loop_
_entity_poly.entity_id
_entity_poly.type
_entity_poly.pdbx_seq_one_letter_code
_entity_poly.pdbx_strand_id
1 'polypeptide(L)'
;MWNNKKSSLGSLAAMALATGATSTQALETQVGETTVGLYGYARLNMTYNFDRDAGSANEGYFAEVAGSDDEDVGDQLQVSATQSRIGFRTSTPVEGSTLDTVIEGDFWSYNDDNARFRLRHAYGSWNDILAGQTWSNYNTFVAATPTLDFFSTAGSYGGYGTRLAQLRYTMGAFSIAAEDPKAQLAENIDGSMPEDASLPDNDDAVSSMPAFSLRYEDNSGDFSYSIAGIARQLKYDTGSEKDTEMGYGAFAAGAYQAGPVTLRAIVSASEGANSYLYLAGDYFNGADAYVDTNGKLKTLSGDGGAIGFSYQMSPQYSLNASHGYTDVGLGETTVGGNAGRKNKNTFLNLMWTPSERLMYGVEYGYFATELANGREEDASRVMVAAQYEF
;
A
#
# COMPACT_ATOMS: atom_id res chain seq x y z
N MET A 1 -29.88 19.50 -31.02
CA MET A 1 -28.99 18.41 -31.42
C MET A 1 -27.64 18.66 -30.75
N TRP A 2 -27.43 18.10 -29.60
CA TRP A 2 -26.15 18.16 -28.88
C TRP A 2 -25.48 16.80 -28.96
N ASN A 3 -24.33 16.77 -29.63
CA ASN A 3 -23.52 15.58 -29.83
C ASN A 3 -22.60 15.42 -28.61
N ASN A 4 -22.98 14.62 -27.64
CA ASN A 4 -22.13 14.19 -26.54
C ASN A 4 -21.34 12.94 -27.00
N LYS A 5 -20.12 13.15 -27.44
CA LYS A 5 -19.11 12.06 -27.46
C LYS A 5 -18.52 11.99 -26.08
N LYS A 6 -18.98 11.05 -25.27
CA LYS A 6 -18.34 10.68 -23.99
C LYS A 6 -17.06 9.90 -24.30
N SER A 7 -15.92 10.45 -23.93
CA SER A 7 -14.65 9.76 -23.87
C SER A 7 -14.54 9.06 -22.52
N SER A 8 -14.93 7.78 -22.48
CA SER A 8 -14.85 6.92 -21.27
C SER A 8 -13.53 6.15 -21.14
N LEU A 9 -12.44 6.63 -21.73
CA LEU A 9 -11.14 5.95 -21.74
C LEU A 9 -10.12 6.50 -20.71
N GLY A 10 -10.52 7.48 -19.86
CA GLY A 10 -9.58 8.18 -18.98
C GLY A 10 -9.20 7.46 -17.68
N SER A 11 -10.05 6.58 -17.16
CA SER A 11 -9.88 6.08 -15.76
C SER A 11 -9.02 4.80 -15.62
N LEU A 12 -8.86 4.03 -16.68
CA LEU A 12 -8.06 2.78 -16.66
C LEU A 12 -6.56 3.02 -16.93
N ALA A 13 -6.20 4.10 -17.60
CA ALA A 13 -4.80 4.39 -17.93
C ALA A 13 -3.98 4.90 -16.74
N ALA A 14 -4.59 5.52 -15.73
CA ALA A 14 -3.88 6.01 -14.54
C ALA A 14 -3.45 4.91 -13.57
N MET A 15 -4.14 3.76 -13.55
CA MET A 15 -3.76 2.61 -12.71
C MET A 15 -2.54 1.84 -13.22
N ALA A 16 -2.18 1.96 -14.49
CA ALA A 16 -1.08 1.20 -15.09
C ALA A 16 0.31 1.78 -14.78
N LEU A 17 0.41 3.05 -14.37
CA LEU A 17 1.70 3.75 -14.23
C LEU A 17 2.39 3.54 -12.88
N ALA A 18 1.68 3.14 -11.84
CA ALA A 18 2.24 3.08 -10.47
C ALA A 18 2.92 1.75 -10.11
N THR A 19 2.67 0.67 -10.86
CA THR A 19 3.24 -0.65 -10.56
C THR A 19 4.29 -1.12 -11.56
N GLY A 20 4.74 -0.26 -12.50
CA GLY A 20 5.56 -0.69 -13.63
C GLY A 20 4.80 -1.63 -14.59
N ALA A 21 3.49 -1.81 -14.39
CA ALA A 21 2.66 -2.58 -15.29
C ALA A 21 2.36 -1.72 -16.54
N THR A 22 3.24 -1.79 -17.51
CA THR A 22 2.86 -1.62 -18.91
C THR A 22 1.58 -2.41 -19.14
N SER A 23 0.66 -1.90 -19.96
CA SER A 23 -0.58 -2.59 -20.32
C SER A 23 -0.23 -4.00 -20.81
N THR A 24 -0.25 -4.97 -19.90
CA THR A 24 -0.06 -6.38 -20.25
C THR A 24 -1.10 -6.71 -21.31
N GLN A 25 -0.65 -7.10 -22.50
CA GLN A 25 -1.53 -7.71 -23.48
C GLN A 25 -1.96 -9.05 -22.89
N ALA A 26 -3.09 -9.02 -22.16
CA ALA A 26 -3.71 -10.24 -21.68
C ALA A 26 -3.91 -11.20 -22.86
N LEU A 27 -3.78 -12.49 -22.60
CA LEU A 27 -4.25 -13.50 -23.54
C LEU A 27 -5.78 -13.38 -23.57
N GLU A 28 -6.33 -12.75 -24.60
CA GLU A 28 -7.76 -12.50 -24.71
C GLU A 28 -8.44 -13.48 -25.64
N THR A 29 -9.63 -13.90 -25.25
CA THR A 29 -10.53 -14.70 -26.10
C THR A 29 -11.96 -14.26 -25.92
N GLN A 30 -12.80 -14.49 -26.94
CA GLN A 30 -14.24 -14.24 -26.88
C GLN A 30 -14.99 -15.53 -26.51
N VAL A 31 -15.87 -15.44 -25.52
CA VAL A 31 -16.79 -16.49 -25.12
C VAL A 31 -18.23 -15.93 -25.17
N GLY A 32 -18.93 -16.14 -26.27
CA GLY A 32 -20.20 -15.44 -26.52
C GLY A 32 -19.97 -13.95 -26.70
N GLU A 33 -20.68 -13.14 -25.89
CA GLU A 33 -20.52 -11.67 -25.90
C GLU A 33 -19.45 -11.19 -24.92
N THR A 34 -18.86 -12.09 -24.15
CA THR A 34 -17.87 -11.76 -23.10
C THR A 34 -16.46 -11.88 -23.64
N THR A 35 -15.65 -10.83 -23.47
CA THR A 35 -14.20 -10.90 -23.62
C THR A 35 -13.60 -11.44 -22.33
N VAL A 36 -12.78 -12.49 -22.39
CA VAL A 36 -12.08 -13.08 -21.25
C VAL A 36 -10.59 -12.87 -21.45
N GLY A 37 -9.92 -12.31 -20.47
CA GLY A 37 -8.47 -12.06 -20.46
C GLY A 37 -7.79 -12.81 -19.32
N LEU A 38 -6.69 -13.48 -19.63
CA LEU A 38 -5.72 -14.02 -18.68
C LEU A 38 -4.47 -13.14 -18.72
N TYR A 39 -3.99 -12.72 -17.53
CA TYR A 39 -2.79 -11.89 -17.40
C TYR A 39 -2.01 -12.26 -16.15
N GLY A 40 -0.77 -11.84 -16.11
CA GLY A 40 0.07 -12.06 -14.95
C GLY A 40 1.55 -11.98 -15.28
N TYR A 41 2.35 -12.40 -14.31
CA TYR A 41 3.80 -12.47 -14.50
C TYR A 41 4.43 -13.53 -13.60
N ALA A 42 5.54 -14.09 -14.07
CA ALA A 42 6.50 -14.82 -13.25
C ALA A 42 7.62 -13.84 -12.86
N ARG A 43 7.97 -13.79 -11.56
CA ARG A 43 9.00 -12.90 -11.05
C ARG A 43 9.94 -13.65 -10.12
N LEU A 44 11.24 -13.38 -10.26
CA LEU A 44 12.30 -13.80 -9.36
C LEU A 44 12.90 -12.55 -8.70
N ASN A 45 13.00 -12.56 -7.38
CA ASN A 45 13.74 -11.60 -6.59
C ASN A 45 14.94 -12.29 -5.93
N MET A 46 16.08 -11.59 -5.88
CA MET A 46 17.27 -11.97 -5.13
C MET A 46 17.69 -10.76 -4.31
N THR A 47 17.74 -10.90 -3.01
CA THR A 47 18.04 -9.80 -2.07
C THR A 47 19.20 -10.18 -1.18
N TYR A 48 20.15 -9.26 -1.01
CA TYR A 48 21.27 -9.38 -0.10
C TYR A 48 21.17 -8.28 0.94
N ASN A 49 21.01 -8.69 2.21
CA ASN A 49 21.02 -7.82 3.38
C ASN A 49 22.46 -7.68 3.88
N PHE A 50 22.94 -6.44 4.13
CA PHE A 50 24.35 -6.19 4.48
C PHE A 50 24.59 -6.35 5.99
N ASP A 51 23.95 -5.54 6.79
CA ASP A 51 24.30 -5.38 8.20
C ASP A 51 23.30 -6.09 9.12
N ARG A 52 22.05 -6.16 8.70
CA ARG A 52 20.93 -6.72 9.46
C ARG A 52 19.90 -7.28 8.51
N ASP A 53 19.09 -8.23 8.95
CA ASP A 53 17.91 -8.64 8.18
C ASP A 53 16.93 -7.46 8.04
N ALA A 54 16.61 -7.12 6.80
CA ALA A 54 15.69 -6.04 6.48
C ALA A 54 14.32 -6.57 5.99
N GLY A 55 14.06 -7.88 6.12
CA GLY A 55 12.82 -8.51 5.69
C GLY A 55 13.02 -9.64 4.68
N SER A 56 11.99 -9.95 3.88
CA SER A 56 12.03 -11.05 2.93
C SER A 56 12.75 -10.69 1.62
N ALA A 57 12.95 -11.68 0.75
CA ALA A 57 13.48 -11.47 -0.60
C ALA A 57 12.60 -10.53 -1.47
N ASN A 58 11.35 -10.30 -1.09
CA ASN A 58 10.40 -9.51 -1.86
C ASN A 58 10.27 -8.06 -1.35
N GLU A 59 10.41 -7.83 -0.06
CA GLU A 59 10.16 -6.54 0.60
C GLU A 59 10.95 -6.36 1.90
N GLY A 60 11.13 -5.08 2.29
CA GLY A 60 11.64 -4.71 3.60
C GLY A 60 10.52 -4.55 4.62
N TYR A 61 10.78 -5.00 5.85
CA TYR A 61 9.89 -4.87 7.00
C TYR A 61 10.55 -4.05 8.10
N PHE A 62 9.88 -3.02 8.56
CA PHE A 62 10.38 -2.22 9.66
C PHE A 62 10.43 -3.00 10.99
N ALA A 63 9.54 -3.99 11.16
CA ALA A 63 9.59 -4.89 12.31
C ALA A 63 10.89 -5.73 12.36
N GLU A 64 11.35 -6.23 11.21
CA GLU A 64 12.64 -6.96 11.13
C GLU A 64 13.82 -6.00 11.36
N VAL A 65 13.76 -4.78 10.81
CA VAL A 65 14.76 -3.75 11.04
C VAL A 65 14.82 -3.36 12.52
N ALA A 66 13.68 -3.28 13.22
CA ALA A 66 13.60 -3.03 14.65
C ALA A 66 14.32 -4.09 15.49
N GLY A 67 14.31 -5.34 15.03
CA GLY A 67 14.99 -6.48 15.63
C GLY A 67 14.49 -6.86 17.02
N SER A 68 14.66 -8.12 17.41
CA SER A 68 14.76 -8.52 18.81
C SER A 68 16.21 -8.35 19.24
N ASP A 69 16.48 -8.07 20.51
CA ASP A 69 17.79 -7.74 21.08
C ASP A 69 18.90 -8.81 20.85
N ASP A 70 18.60 -9.92 20.16
CA ASP A 70 19.43 -11.08 20.24
C ASP A 70 20.38 -11.34 19.07
N GLU A 71 20.22 -10.82 17.85
CA GLU A 71 21.26 -11.07 16.81
C GLU A 71 21.10 -10.17 15.57
N ASP A 72 22.04 -9.25 15.37
CA ASP A 72 22.30 -8.61 14.07
C ASP A 72 22.88 -9.66 13.09
N VAL A 73 22.01 -10.41 12.41
CA VAL A 73 22.44 -11.36 11.40
C VAL A 73 22.44 -10.65 10.03
N GLY A 74 23.60 -10.13 9.67
CA GLY A 74 23.88 -9.58 8.34
C GLY A 74 24.38 -10.64 7.36
N ASP A 75 24.81 -10.18 6.18
CA ASP A 75 25.41 -11.01 5.14
C ASP A 75 24.48 -12.14 4.63
N GLN A 76 23.16 -11.85 4.51
CA GLN A 76 22.17 -12.83 4.11
C GLN A 76 21.76 -12.66 2.65
N LEU A 77 21.78 -13.77 1.90
CA LEU A 77 21.17 -13.87 0.57
C LEU A 77 19.83 -14.58 0.65
N GLN A 78 18.80 -13.93 0.19
CA GLN A 78 17.45 -14.47 0.10
C GLN A 78 17.01 -14.50 -1.37
N VAL A 79 16.24 -15.52 -1.76
CA VAL A 79 15.74 -15.69 -3.15
C VAL A 79 14.28 -16.14 -3.09
N SER A 80 13.41 -15.46 -3.84
CA SER A 80 11.98 -15.79 -3.85
C SER A 80 11.34 -15.56 -5.22
N ALA A 81 10.34 -16.37 -5.55
CA ALA A 81 9.47 -16.19 -6.71
C ALA A 81 8.00 -15.95 -6.31
N THR A 82 7.71 -15.80 -5.01
CA THR A 82 6.34 -15.74 -4.48
C THR A 82 5.58 -14.46 -4.85
N GLN A 83 6.27 -13.42 -5.33
CA GLN A 83 5.65 -12.21 -5.87
C GLN A 83 4.97 -12.45 -7.23
N SER A 84 5.18 -13.61 -7.87
CA SER A 84 4.51 -13.99 -9.13
C SER A 84 2.99 -13.90 -8.99
N ARG A 85 2.32 -13.55 -10.09
CA ARG A 85 0.90 -13.17 -10.08
C ARG A 85 0.15 -13.80 -11.24
N ILE A 86 -1.13 -14.12 -11.00
CA ILE A 86 -2.08 -14.53 -12.02
C ILE A 86 -3.42 -13.82 -11.82
N GLY A 87 -4.05 -13.39 -12.90
CA GLY A 87 -5.33 -12.71 -12.88
C GLY A 87 -6.19 -13.05 -14.08
N PHE A 88 -7.49 -13.02 -13.87
CA PHE A 88 -8.53 -13.14 -14.87
C PHE A 88 -9.36 -11.87 -14.88
N ARG A 89 -9.69 -11.41 -16.08
CA ARG A 89 -10.64 -10.31 -16.29
C ARG A 89 -11.72 -10.73 -17.28
N THR A 90 -12.92 -10.22 -17.08
CA THR A 90 -13.99 -10.34 -18.07
C THR A 90 -14.59 -8.98 -18.36
N SER A 91 -15.07 -8.80 -19.60
CA SER A 91 -15.76 -7.62 -20.05
C SER A 91 -16.96 -8.05 -20.87
N THR A 92 -18.16 -7.79 -20.35
CA THR A 92 -19.44 -8.25 -20.92
C THR A 92 -20.36 -7.07 -21.19
N PRO A 93 -20.88 -6.87 -22.42
CA PRO A 93 -21.92 -5.89 -22.69
C PRO A 93 -23.20 -6.21 -21.89
N VAL A 94 -23.70 -5.24 -21.11
CA VAL A 94 -24.93 -5.36 -20.32
C VAL A 94 -25.71 -4.06 -20.40
N GLU A 95 -26.92 -4.09 -20.95
CA GLU A 95 -27.86 -2.94 -20.97
C GLU A 95 -27.27 -1.62 -21.50
N GLY A 96 -26.44 -1.69 -22.53
CA GLY A 96 -25.80 -0.51 -23.15
C GLY A 96 -24.56 0.03 -22.41
N SER A 97 -24.11 -0.68 -21.37
CA SER A 97 -22.86 -0.45 -20.64
C SER A 97 -22.00 -1.72 -20.66
N THR A 98 -20.90 -1.70 -19.94
CA THR A 98 -20.01 -2.85 -19.78
C THR A 98 -19.97 -3.28 -18.33
N LEU A 99 -20.16 -4.57 -18.07
CA LEU A 99 -19.87 -5.21 -16.80
C LEU A 99 -18.45 -5.76 -16.86
N ASP A 100 -17.55 -5.21 -16.08
CA ASP A 100 -16.20 -5.69 -15.93
C ASP A 100 -16.05 -6.47 -14.63
N THR A 101 -15.32 -7.59 -14.67
CA THR A 101 -14.94 -8.34 -13.45
C THR A 101 -13.44 -8.63 -13.45
N VAL A 102 -12.86 -8.68 -12.25
CA VAL A 102 -11.45 -9.01 -12.05
C VAL A 102 -11.32 -9.96 -10.87
N ILE A 103 -10.54 -11.03 -11.06
CA ILE A 103 -10.05 -11.89 -9.98
C ILE A 103 -8.55 -12.04 -10.15
N GLU A 104 -7.77 -11.63 -9.15
CA GLU A 104 -6.30 -11.65 -9.19
C GLU A 104 -5.76 -12.18 -7.87
N GLY A 105 -4.71 -12.99 -7.94
CA GLY A 105 -3.96 -13.42 -6.78
C GLY A 105 -2.46 -13.52 -7.06
N ASP A 106 -1.68 -13.56 -5.98
CA ASP A 106 -0.26 -13.83 -5.97
C ASP A 106 0.05 -14.99 -5.00
N PHE A 107 1.32 -15.36 -4.92
CA PHE A 107 1.79 -16.43 -4.01
C PHE A 107 2.57 -15.86 -2.82
N TRP A 108 2.47 -14.54 -2.61
CA TRP A 108 3.18 -13.86 -1.55
C TRP A 108 2.75 -14.38 -0.16
N SER A 109 3.72 -14.59 0.68
CA SER A 109 3.57 -15.01 2.08
C SER A 109 4.66 -14.31 2.89
N TYR A 110 4.40 -14.04 4.15
CA TYR A 110 5.37 -13.48 5.10
C TYR A 110 6.60 -14.40 5.26
N ASN A 111 6.39 -15.71 5.23
CA ASN A 111 7.46 -16.71 5.21
C ASN A 111 7.55 -17.31 3.80
N ASP A 112 8.62 -17.07 3.09
CA ASP A 112 8.88 -17.55 1.73
C ASP A 112 8.78 -19.09 1.60
N ASP A 113 9.00 -19.83 2.67
CA ASP A 113 8.92 -21.28 2.75
C ASP A 113 7.49 -21.85 2.60
N ASN A 114 6.46 -21.02 2.75
CA ASN A 114 5.05 -21.43 2.73
C ASN A 114 4.22 -20.58 1.76
N ALA A 115 4.66 -20.47 0.51
CA ALA A 115 3.90 -19.79 -0.52
C ALA A 115 2.43 -20.21 -0.53
N ARG A 116 1.50 -19.26 -0.37
CA ARG A 116 0.07 -19.47 -0.40
C ARG A 116 -0.56 -18.57 -1.44
N PHE A 117 -1.51 -19.11 -2.20
CA PHE A 117 -2.29 -18.27 -3.10
C PHE A 117 -3.12 -17.28 -2.28
N ARG A 118 -2.82 -15.98 -2.46
CA ARG A 118 -3.47 -14.87 -1.76
C ARG A 118 -4.37 -14.11 -2.72
N LEU A 119 -5.63 -13.90 -2.33
CA LEU A 119 -6.55 -13.06 -3.09
C LEU A 119 -6.13 -11.60 -2.99
N ARG A 120 -5.89 -10.98 -4.16
CA ARG A 120 -5.59 -9.55 -4.28
C ARG A 120 -6.80 -8.73 -4.67
N HIS A 121 -7.38 -9.07 -5.82
CA HIS A 121 -8.56 -8.42 -6.36
C HIS A 121 -9.66 -9.44 -6.61
N ALA A 122 -10.88 -9.09 -6.24
CA ALA A 122 -12.10 -9.83 -6.57
C ALA A 122 -13.25 -8.83 -6.58
N TYR A 123 -13.53 -8.22 -7.72
CA TYR A 123 -14.56 -7.21 -7.84
C TYR A 123 -15.25 -7.24 -9.19
N GLY A 124 -16.46 -6.68 -9.22
CA GLY A 124 -17.16 -6.31 -10.43
C GLY A 124 -17.43 -4.81 -10.48
N SER A 125 -17.47 -4.23 -11.69
CA SER A 125 -17.86 -2.85 -11.88
C SER A 125 -18.83 -2.70 -13.04
N TRP A 126 -19.89 -1.88 -12.84
CA TRP A 126 -20.92 -1.58 -13.81
C TRP A 126 -21.52 -0.20 -13.52
N ASN A 127 -21.68 0.64 -14.54
CA ASN A 127 -22.28 1.97 -14.41
C ASN A 127 -21.70 2.82 -13.27
N ASP A 128 -20.37 2.94 -13.24
CA ASP A 128 -19.64 3.73 -12.23
C ASP A 128 -19.69 3.15 -10.80
N ILE A 129 -20.36 2.02 -10.58
CA ILE A 129 -20.43 1.30 -9.31
C ILE A 129 -19.42 0.15 -9.34
N LEU A 130 -18.58 0.06 -8.31
CA LEU A 130 -17.69 -1.07 -8.05
C LEU A 130 -18.11 -1.74 -6.74
N ALA A 131 -18.22 -3.07 -6.78
CA ALA A 131 -18.46 -3.89 -5.58
C ALA A 131 -17.49 -5.05 -5.53
N GLY A 132 -16.86 -5.26 -4.37
CA GLY A 132 -15.90 -6.33 -4.11
C GLY A 132 -14.61 -5.83 -3.50
N GLN A 133 -13.55 -6.66 -3.56
CA GLN A 133 -12.25 -6.37 -2.98
C GLN A 133 -11.29 -5.79 -4.02
N THR A 134 -10.79 -4.60 -3.78
CA THR A 134 -9.72 -3.96 -4.56
C THR A 134 -9.00 -2.91 -3.71
N TRP A 135 -8.08 -2.16 -4.30
CA TRP A 135 -7.40 -1.06 -3.60
C TRP A 135 -8.40 -0.14 -2.92
N SER A 136 -8.11 0.22 -1.66
CA SER A 136 -8.90 1.19 -0.91
C SER A 136 -9.13 2.45 -1.75
N ASN A 137 -10.29 3.07 -1.61
CA ASN A 137 -10.56 4.38 -2.20
C ASN A 137 -9.75 5.49 -1.49
N TYR A 138 -9.39 5.27 -0.22
CA TYR A 138 -8.44 6.10 0.52
C TYR A 138 -7.00 5.64 0.25
N ASN A 139 -6.59 5.74 -1.02
CA ASN A 139 -5.27 5.37 -1.54
C ASN A 139 -5.03 6.09 -2.86
N THR A 140 -3.77 6.39 -3.21
CA THR A 140 -3.38 6.91 -4.52
C THR A 140 -2.03 6.36 -4.96
N PHE A 141 -1.86 6.23 -6.27
CA PHE A 141 -0.59 5.89 -6.89
C PHE A 141 0.09 7.10 -7.56
N VAL A 142 -0.51 8.29 -7.48
CA VAL A 142 0.02 9.52 -8.10
C VAL A 142 1.45 9.80 -7.64
N ALA A 143 1.75 9.62 -6.35
CA ALA A 143 3.07 9.86 -5.80
C ALA A 143 3.95 8.60 -5.71
N ALA A 144 3.45 7.43 -6.11
CA ALA A 144 4.22 6.19 -6.04
C ALA A 144 5.38 6.21 -7.06
N THR A 145 6.60 6.06 -6.56
CA THR A 145 7.80 5.92 -7.39
C THR A 145 8.04 4.44 -7.66
N PRO A 146 8.41 4.04 -8.88
CA PRO A 146 8.72 2.65 -9.18
C PRO A 146 9.87 2.12 -8.30
N THR A 147 9.63 0.97 -7.62
CA THR A 147 10.60 0.23 -6.81
C THR A 147 10.58 -1.25 -7.19
N LEU A 148 11.66 -1.96 -6.91
CA LEU A 148 11.68 -3.43 -6.96
C LEU A 148 11.09 -4.02 -5.71
N ASP A 149 11.29 -3.36 -4.57
CA ASP A 149 10.67 -3.66 -3.29
C ASP A 149 9.14 -3.68 -3.42
N PHE A 150 8.52 -4.76 -2.93
CA PHE A 150 7.08 -4.95 -3.07
C PHE A 150 6.26 -3.94 -2.28
N PHE A 151 6.77 -3.48 -1.13
CA PHE A 151 6.09 -2.49 -0.31
C PHE A 151 6.41 -1.05 -0.72
N SER A 152 7.55 -0.81 -1.39
CA SER A 152 7.88 0.53 -1.86
C SER A 152 8.12 1.53 -0.70
N THR A 153 7.98 2.80 -0.99
CA THR A 153 8.35 3.92 -0.11
C THR A 153 7.29 4.17 0.96
N ALA A 154 7.70 4.31 2.22
CA ALA A 154 6.81 4.65 3.34
C ALA A 154 6.03 5.95 3.04
N GLY A 155 4.74 5.97 3.41
CA GLY A 155 3.86 7.11 3.16
C GLY A 155 3.48 7.36 1.70
N SER A 156 4.06 6.64 0.72
CA SER A 156 3.92 6.96 -0.72
C SER A 156 2.52 6.77 -1.30
N TYR A 157 1.68 5.97 -0.67
CA TYR A 157 0.30 5.74 -1.12
C TYR A 157 -0.73 6.62 -0.41
N GLY A 158 -0.30 7.44 0.54
CA GLY A 158 -1.12 8.38 1.30
C GLY A 158 -2.03 7.74 2.32
N GLY A 159 -2.74 6.70 1.92
CA GLY A 159 -3.70 5.97 2.73
C GLY A 159 -3.41 4.47 2.78
N TYR A 160 -4.47 3.67 2.89
CA TYR A 160 -4.35 2.23 3.07
C TYR A 160 -3.70 1.55 1.86
N GLY A 161 -2.49 1.08 2.02
CA GLY A 161 -1.66 0.52 0.96
C GLY A 161 -2.03 -0.91 0.53
N THR A 162 -3.22 -1.41 0.88
CA THR A 162 -3.69 -2.73 0.49
C THR A 162 -5.14 -2.70 0.00
N ARG A 163 -5.78 -3.85 -0.13
CA ARG A 163 -7.09 -4.03 -0.75
C ARG A 163 -8.12 -4.33 0.32
N LEU A 164 -9.28 -3.68 0.20
CA LEU A 164 -10.41 -3.84 1.10
C LEU A 164 -11.66 -4.22 0.30
N ALA A 165 -12.55 -5.00 0.91
CA ALA A 165 -13.90 -5.15 0.42
C ALA A 165 -14.62 -3.80 0.51
N GLN A 166 -15.31 -3.41 -0.54
CA GLN A 166 -15.91 -2.09 -0.64
C GLN A 166 -17.08 -2.02 -1.62
N LEU A 167 -17.92 -1.04 -1.41
CA LEU A 167 -18.86 -0.51 -2.40
C LEU A 167 -18.41 0.91 -2.73
N ARG A 168 -18.06 1.18 -4.01
CA ARG A 168 -17.56 2.48 -4.49
C ARG A 168 -18.45 3.00 -5.60
N TYR A 169 -18.73 4.29 -5.57
CA TYR A 169 -19.33 5.02 -6.67
C TYR A 169 -18.37 6.09 -7.18
N THR A 170 -18.18 6.17 -8.50
CA THR A 170 -17.26 7.12 -9.14
C THR A 170 -18.03 8.06 -10.05
N MET A 171 -17.80 9.36 -9.94
CA MET A 171 -18.43 10.40 -10.75
C MET A 171 -17.35 11.34 -11.29
N GLY A 172 -16.87 11.05 -12.50
CA GLY A 172 -15.74 11.77 -13.09
C GLY A 172 -14.48 11.60 -12.24
N ALA A 173 -13.91 12.70 -11.75
CA ALA A 173 -12.73 12.69 -10.89
C ALA A 173 -13.03 12.38 -9.41
N PHE A 174 -14.31 12.41 -9.00
CA PHE A 174 -14.71 12.10 -7.63
C PHE A 174 -15.08 10.64 -7.47
N SER A 175 -14.71 10.07 -6.32
CA SER A 175 -15.17 8.76 -5.87
C SER A 175 -15.48 8.77 -4.39
N ILE A 176 -16.55 8.07 -4.01
CA ILE A 176 -16.93 7.81 -2.62
C ILE A 176 -17.04 6.31 -2.40
N ALA A 177 -16.59 5.81 -1.25
CA ALA A 177 -16.69 4.40 -0.92
C ALA A 177 -17.11 4.19 0.54
N ALA A 178 -17.82 3.07 0.74
CA ALA A 178 -18.00 2.41 2.02
C ALA A 178 -17.11 1.16 2.00
N GLU A 179 -16.16 1.08 2.92
CA GLU A 179 -15.06 0.10 2.93
C GLU A 179 -15.08 -0.74 4.20
N ASP A 180 -14.57 -1.97 4.13
CA ASP A 180 -14.32 -2.82 5.29
C ASP A 180 -13.42 -2.05 6.28
N PRO A 181 -13.90 -1.77 7.50
CA PRO A 181 -13.15 -1.00 8.46
C PRO A 181 -11.97 -1.82 9.00
N LYS A 182 -10.80 -1.19 9.09
CA LYS A 182 -9.62 -1.76 9.73
C LYS A 182 -9.27 -0.95 10.95
N ALA A 183 -9.10 -1.59 12.10
CA ALA A 183 -8.72 -0.95 13.34
C ALA A 183 -7.51 -1.65 13.96
N GLN A 184 -6.57 -0.86 14.44
CA GLN A 184 -5.43 -1.29 15.23
C GLN A 184 -5.52 -0.58 16.58
N LEU A 185 -5.96 -1.30 17.59
CA LEU A 185 -6.00 -0.78 18.97
C LEU A 185 -4.75 -1.29 19.69
N ALA A 186 -4.00 -0.39 20.32
CA ALA A 186 -2.95 -0.77 21.22
C ALA A 186 -3.55 -1.33 22.51
N GLU A 187 -3.03 -2.46 23.01
CA GLU A 187 -3.43 -2.99 24.30
C GLU A 187 -2.95 -2.10 25.44
N ASN A 188 -3.57 -2.33 26.59
CA ASN A 188 -3.50 -1.57 27.83
C ASN A 188 -2.09 -1.11 28.21
N ILE A 189 -1.97 0.16 28.49
CA ILE A 189 -0.75 0.87 28.70
C ILE A 189 -0.57 1.12 30.20
N ASP A 190 -0.34 0.07 30.95
CA ASP A 190 0.08 0.21 32.35
C ASP A 190 1.62 0.27 32.53
N GLY A 191 2.38 0.37 31.42
CA GLY A 191 3.84 0.41 31.43
C GLY A 191 4.50 -0.96 31.45
N SER A 192 3.76 -2.03 31.23
CA SER A 192 4.24 -3.42 31.26
C SER A 192 3.97 -4.19 29.96
N MET A 193 4.14 -3.55 28.79
CA MET A 193 4.19 -4.30 27.53
C MET A 193 5.39 -5.26 27.56
N PRO A 194 5.22 -6.53 27.19
CA PRO A 194 6.35 -7.45 27.01
C PRO A 194 7.39 -6.87 26.06
N GLU A 195 8.67 -7.16 26.29
CA GLU A 195 9.80 -6.66 25.48
C GLU A 195 9.71 -7.05 23.99
N ASP A 196 8.92 -8.08 23.67
CA ASP A 196 8.67 -8.65 22.35
C ASP A 196 7.22 -8.43 21.83
N ALA A 197 6.47 -7.49 22.38
CA ALA A 197 5.15 -7.19 21.88
C ALA A 197 5.19 -6.45 20.55
N SER A 198 5.01 -7.18 19.46
CA SER A 198 4.26 -6.68 18.31
C SER A 198 2.90 -6.20 18.82
N LEU A 199 2.38 -5.06 18.33
CA LEU A 199 1.05 -4.57 18.70
C LEU A 199 0.05 -5.74 18.54
N PRO A 200 -0.53 -6.28 19.62
CA PRO A 200 -1.40 -7.44 19.51
C PRO A 200 -2.60 -7.05 18.65
N ASP A 201 -3.02 -7.98 17.79
CA ASP A 201 -4.36 -7.96 17.20
C ASP A 201 -5.33 -7.95 18.39
N ASN A 202 -5.88 -6.79 18.69
CA ASN A 202 -6.81 -6.66 19.79
C ASN A 202 -8.15 -7.26 19.37
N ASP A 203 -8.40 -8.51 19.77
CA ASP A 203 -9.65 -9.24 19.52
C ASP A 203 -10.89 -8.49 20.03
N ASP A 204 -10.71 -7.51 20.90
CA ASP A 204 -11.76 -6.66 21.44
C ASP A 204 -12.07 -5.43 20.54
N ALA A 205 -11.30 -5.22 19.49
CA ALA A 205 -11.61 -4.24 18.46
C ALA A 205 -12.77 -4.73 17.59
N VAL A 206 -13.89 -4.03 17.65
CA VAL A 206 -15.08 -4.37 16.86
C VAL A 206 -15.48 -3.20 15.97
N SER A 207 -16.12 -3.51 14.85
CA SER A 207 -16.61 -2.50 13.92
C SER A 207 -18.12 -2.65 13.74
N SER A 208 -18.87 -1.55 13.92
CA SER A 208 -20.32 -1.54 13.76
C SER A 208 -20.79 -0.76 12.53
N MET A 209 -19.87 -0.13 11.81
CA MET A 209 -20.15 0.59 10.56
C MET A 209 -18.92 0.57 9.63
N PRO A 210 -19.10 0.70 8.31
CA PRO A 210 -17.98 0.78 7.38
C PRO A 210 -17.16 2.06 7.58
N ALA A 211 -15.92 2.05 7.11
CA ALA A 211 -15.18 3.28 6.89
C ALA A 211 -15.70 3.99 5.63
N PHE A 212 -15.83 5.30 5.67
CA PHE A 212 -16.25 6.11 4.53
C PHE A 212 -15.07 6.94 4.01
N SER A 213 -14.82 6.85 2.72
CA SER A 213 -13.77 7.62 2.06
C SER A 213 -14.30 8.42 0.89
N LEU A 214 -13.70 9.59 0.67
CA LEU A 214 -13.93 10.47 -0.46
C LEU A 214 -12.59 10.78 -1.11
N ARG A 215 -12.48 10.64 -2.44
CA ARG A 215 -11.28 10.98 -3.20
C ARG A 215 -11.64 11.82 -4.42
N TYR A 216 -10.79 12.80 -4.70
CA TYR A 216 -10.72 13.52 -5.95
C TYR A 216 -9.35 13.25 -6.58
N GLU A 217 -9.31 12.64 -7.76
CA GLU A 217 -8.08 12.33 -8.50
C GLU A 217 -8.25 12.67 -9.96
N ASP A 218 -7.35 13.51 -10.49
CA ASP A 218 -7.43 14.02 -11.86
C ASP A 218 -6.02 14.36 -12.38
N ASN A 219 -5.97 14.77 -13.64
CA ASN A 219 -4.76 15.26 -14.27
C ASN A 219 -5.06 16.55 -15.06
N SER A 220 -4.07 17.44 -15.17
CA SER A 220 -4.13 18.68 -15.93
C SER A 220 -2.80 18.86 -16.66
N GLY A 221 -2.77 18.51 -17.94
CA GLY A 221 -1.55 18.47 -18.74
C GLY A 221 -0.53 17.48 -18.14
N ASP A 222 0.65 17.99 -17.80
CA ASP A 222 1.75 17.20 -17.23
C ASP A 222 1.66 17.01 -15.71
N PHE A 223 0.61 17.53 -15.08
CA PHE A 223 0.39 17.44 -13.63
C PHE A 223 -0.76 16.50 -13.30
N SER A 224 -0.47 15.47 -12.49
CA SER A 224 -1.45 14.56 -11.89
C SER A 224 -1.55 14.86 -10.41
N TYR A 225 -2.75 14.76 -9.83
CA TYR A 225 -2.96 15.04 -8.41
C TYR A 225 -4.10 14.22 -7.82
N SER A 226 -4.01 13.99 -6.51
CA SER A 226 -5.02 13.26 -5.75
C SER A 226 -5.14 13.86 -4.35
N ILE A 227 -6.39 14.05 -3.90
CA ILE A 227 -6.72 14.47 -2.54
C ILE A 227 -7.80 13.54 -2.02
N ALA A 228 -7.64 13.01 -0.82
CA ALA A 228 -8.65 12.16 -0.22
C ALA A 228 -8.80 12.40 1.29
N GLY A 229 -9.98 12.04 1.80
CA GLY A 229 -10.28 11.98 3.21
C GLY A 229 -10.98 10.67 3.57
N ILE A 230 -10.81 10.24 4.81
CA ILE A 230 -11.47 9.07 5.40
C ILE A 230 -12.06 9.46 6.76
N ALA A 231 -13.22 8.88 7.08
CA ALA A 231 -13.82 8.91 8.40
C ALA A 231 -14.24 7.49 8.79
N ARG A 232 -13.95 7.09 10.02
CA ARG A 232 -14.19 5.74 10.51
C ARG A 232 -14.57 5.74 11.98
N GLN A 233 -15.23 4.68 12.42
CA GLN A 233 -15.51 4.42 13.83
C GLN A 233 -14.44 3.46 14.37
N LEU A 234 -13.93 3.81 15.55
CA LEU A 234 -13.17 2.94 16.42
C LEU A 234 -14.09 2.48 17.56
N LYS A 235 -14.15 1.20 17.82
CA LYS A 235 -14.95 0.65 18.90
C LYS A 235 -14.17 -0.44 19.61
N TYR A 236 -14.19 -0.38 20.93
CA TYR A 236 -13.68 -1.37 21.86
C TYR A 236 -14.85 -1.95 22.66
N ASP A 237 -14.94 -3.28 22.77
CA ASP A 237 -16.04 -3.96 23.45
C ASP A 237 -15.60 -5.35 23.97
N THR A 238 -15.29 -5.44 25.27
CA THR A 238 -14.94 -6.70 25.96
C THR A 238 -16.18 -7.45 26.48
N GLY A 239 -17.38 -6.93 26.22
CA GLY A 239 -18.62 -7.41 26.85
C GLY A 239 -18.90 -6.82 28.24
N SER A 240 -17.88 -6.44 29.01
CA SER A 240 -18.00 -5.76 30.30
C SER A 240 -17.70 -4.27 30.22
N GLU A 241 -16.76 -3.89 29.38
CA GLU A 241 -16.35 -2.51 29.10
C GLU A 241 -16.47 -2.22 27.62
N LYS A 242 -16.87 -1.00 27.27
CA LYS A 242 -16.97 -0.57 25.89
C LYS A 242 -16.78 0.94 25.76
N ASP A 243 -16.18 1.34 24.67
CA ASP A 243 -16.09 2.74 24.28
C ASP A 243 -16.05 2.89 22.75
N THR A 244 -16.28 4.11 22.26
CA THR A 244 -16.35 4.39 20.82
C THR A 244 -15.82 5.79 20.55
N GLU A 245 -14.90 5.88 19.57
CA GLU A 245 -14.34 7.14 19.09
C GLU A 245 -14.39 7.21 17.57
N MET A 246 -14.18 8.41 17.01
CA MET A 246 -14.11 8.61 15.57
C MET A 246 -12.67 8.88 15.15
N GLY A 247 -12.23 8.19 14.10
CA GLY A 247 -10.94 8.42 13.46
C GLY A 247 -11.12 9.10 12.10
N TYR A 248 -10.13 9.92 11.73
CA TYR A 248 -10.09 10.69 10.49
C TYR A 248 -8.69 10.65 9.89
N GLY A 249 -8.63 10.75 8.56
CA GLY A 249 -7.38 10.89 7.84
C GLY A 249 -7.56 11.70 6.58
N ALA A 250 -6.49 12.31 6.11
CA ALA A 250 -6.45 13.02 4.83
C ALA A 250 -5.06 12.93 4.20
N PHE A 251 -5.00 12.95 2.88
CA PHE A 251 -3.75 13.11 2.13
C PHE A 251 -3.92 14.03 0.93
N ALA A 252 -2.78 14.58 0.46
CA ALA A 252 -2.66 15.29 -0.80
C ALA A 252 -1.39 14.82 -1.53
N ALA A 253 -1.54 14.44 -2.80
CA ALA A 253 -0.49 13.92 -3.65
C ALA A 253 -0.41 14.68 -4.98
N GLY A 254 0.80 14.81 -5.52
CA GLY A 254 1.03 15.38 -6.84
C GLY A 254 2.20 14.73 -7.56
N ALA A 255 2.11 14.67 -8.89
CA ALA A 255 3.19 14.27 -9.77
C ALA A 255 3.27 15.25 -10.95
N TYR A 256 4.48 15.67 -11.29
CA TYR A 256 4.73 16.55 -12.43
C TYR A 256 5.75 15.91 -13.38
N GLN A 257 5.35 15.78 -14.64
CA GLN A 257 6.20 15.24 -15.69
C GLN A 257 6.81 16.38 -16.51
N ALA A 258 8.14 16.49 -16.48
CA ALA A 258 8.92 17.47 -17.23
C ALA A 258 9.81 16.74 -18.26
N GLY A 259 9.26 16.45 -19.44
CA GLY A 259 9.93 15.65 -20.45
C GLY A 259 10.28 14.25 -19.93
N PRO A 260 11.58 13.84 -19.87
CA PRO A 260 11.96 12.53 -19.37
C PRO A 260 11.98 12.42 -17.83
N VAL A 261 11.73 13.51 -17.11
CA VAL A 261 11.78 13.56 -15.64
C VAL A 261 10.37 13.58 -15.08
N THR A 262 10.11 12.77 -14.03
CA THR A 262 8.89 12.85 -13.22
C THR A 262 9.26 13.12 -11.78
N LEU A 263 8.68 14.16 -11.20
CA LEU A 263 8.79 14.50 -9.77
C LEU A 263 7.47 14.14 -9.07
N ARG A 264 7.55 13.60 -7.86
CA ARG A 264 6.39 13.17 -7.07
C ARG A 264 6.52 13.65 -5.64
N ALA A 265 5.39 13.97 -5.03
CA ALA A 265 5.31 14.28 -3.61
C ALA A 265 3.93 13.94 -3.05
N ILE A 266 3.90 13.55 -1.78
CA ILE A 266 2.68 13.29 -1.03
C ILE A 266 2.88 13.64 0.44
N VAL A 267 1.82 14.11 1.07
CA VAL A 267 1.73 14.29 2.52
C VAL A 267 0.41 13.72 3.01
N SER A 268 0.42 13.12 4.18
CA SER A 268 -0.75 12.54 4.84
C SER A 268 -0.74 12.85 6.34
N ALA A 269 -1.93 12.94 6.92
CA ALA A 269 -2.12 13.11 8.36
C ALA A 269 -3.37 12.34 8.80
N SER A 270 -3.35 11.85 10.03
CA SER A 270 -4.42 11.07 10.63
C SER A 270 -4.57 11.35 12.12
N GLU A 271 -5.77 11.10 12.64
CA GLU A 271 -6.13 11.05 14.05
C GLU A 271 -7.07 9.87 14.22
N GLY A 272 -6.67 8.83 14.95
CA GLY A 272 -7.46 7.60 15.07
C GLY A 272 -7.64 6.83 13.75
N ALA A 273 -6.71 7.02 12.81
CA ALA A 273 -6.72 6.36 11.50
C ALA A 273 -5.29 6.01 11.00
N ASN A 274 -4.37 5.73 11.92
CA ASN A 274 -2.98 5.39 11.59
C ASN A 274 -2.85 4.05 10.89
N SER A 275 -3.81 3.12 11.07
CA SER A 275 -3.91 1.88 10.30
C SER A 275 -4.13 2.12 8.80
N TYR A 276 -4.50 3.33 8.41
CA TYR A 276 -4.59 3.79 7.02
C TYR A 276 -3.36 4.61 6.57
N LEU A 277 -2.35 4.78 7.43
CA LEU A 277 -1.10 5.44 7.07
C LEU A 277 -0.09 4.38 6.59
N TYR A 278 0.31 4.47 5.34
CA TYR A 278 1.06 3.40 4.67
C TYR A 278 2.44 3.17 5.24
N LEU A 279 2.71 1.94 5.71
CA LEU A 279 3.94 1.49 6.39
C LEU A 279 4.22 2.25 7.69
N ALA A 280 3.17 2.58 8.44
CA ALA A 280 3.30 3.12 9.79
C ALA A 280 3.42 1.98 10.84
N GLY A 281 4.15 2.23 11.93
CA GLY A 281 4.33 1.23 12.99
C GLY A 281 5.21 0.05 12.59
N ASP A 282 5.04 -1.08 13.25
CA ASP A 282 5.91 -2.25 13.09
C ASP A 282 5.69 -2.98 11.76
N TYR A 283 4.44 -2.97 11.28
CA TYR A 283 4.06 -3.59 10.02
C TYR A 283 3.53 -2.57 9.02
N PHE A 284 2.37 -2.85 8.43
CA PHE A 284 1.70 -1.96 7.50
C PHE A 284 0.95 -0.84 8.18
N ASN A 285 0.55 -1.05 9.45
CA ASN A 285 -0.50 -0.30 10.11
C ASN A 285 0.00 0.21 11.46
N GLY A 286 -0.03 1.51 11.66
CA GLY A 286 0.19 2.12 12.96
C GLY A 286 -1.02 1.95 13.88
N ALA A 287 -0.80 2.06 15.19
CA ALA A 287 -1.88 2.06 16.16
C ALA A 287 -2.81 3.27 15.96
N ASP A 288 -4.12 3.02 15.92
CA ASP A 288 -5.15 4.06 15.78
C ASP A 288 -5.50 4.71 17.12
N ALA A 289 -5.56 3.91 18.16
CA ALA A 289 -5.96 4.32 19.50
C ALA A 289 -5.44 3.32 20.52
N TYR A 290 -5.54 3.70 21.79
CA TYR A 290 -5.31 2.82 22.93
C TYR A 290 -6.47 2.93 23.94
N VAL A 291 -6.59 1.95 24.81
CA VAL A 291 -7.54 1.98 25.91
C VAL A 291 -6.81 2.45 27.17
N ASP A 292 -7.27 3.56 27.78
CA ASP A 292 -6.67 4.07 29.00
C ASP A 292 -7.08 3.22 30.23
N THR A 293 -6.45 3.49 31.38
CA THR A 293 -6.72 2.78 32.66
C THR A 293 -8.16 2.90 33.16
N ASN A 294 -8.99 3.74 32.57
CA ASN A 294 -10.41 3.91 32.88
C ASN A 294 -11.32 3.23 31.85
N GLY A 295 -10.76 2.42 30.95
CA GLY A 295 -11.51 1.75 29.88
C GLY A 295 -11.99 2.70 28.78
N LYS A 296 -11.27 3.81 28.52
CA LYS A 296 -11.61 4.81 27.51
C LYS A 296 -10.66 4.76 26.32
N LEU A 297 -11.22 4.77 25.12
CA LEU A 297 -10.46 4.94 23.89
C LEU A 297 -9.83 6.34 23.82
N LYS A 298 -8.56 6.37 23.46
CA LYS A 298 -7.78 7.57 23.18
C LYS A 298 -7.18 7.42 21.79
N THR A 299 -7.55 8.30 20.89
CA THR A 299 -7.00 8.31 19.53
C THR A 299 -5.54 8.72 19.53
N LEU A 300 -4.80 8.19 18.55
CA LEU A 300 -3.40 8.53 18.29
C LEU A 300 -3.31 9.27 16.95
N SER A 301 -2.54 10.36 16.96
CA SER A 301 -2.22 11.08 15.73
C SER A 301 -1.14 10.34 14.93
N GLY A 302 -1.07 10.62 13.65
CA GLY A 302 0.01 10.16 12.79
C GLY A 302 0.15 11.03 11.54
N ASP A 303 1.35 11.05 11.00
CA ASP A 303 1.64 11.74 9.75
C ASP A 303 2.63 10.96 8.90
N GLY A 304 2.69 11.30 7.62
CA GLY A 304 3.61 10.68 6.69
C GLY A 304 3.75 11.47 5.40
N GLY A 305 4.74 11.09 4.64
CA GLY A 305 4.97 11.69 3.34
C GLY A 305 6.09 11.01 2.58
N ALA A 306 6.10 11.26 1.28
CA ALA A 306 7.16 10.77 0.40
C ALA A 306 7.44 11.77 -0.72
N ILE A 307 8.67 11.71 -1.21
CA ILE A 307 9.10 12.36 -2.44
C ILE A 307 9.69 11.33 -3.39
N GLY A 308 9.54 11.56 -4.69
CA GLY A 308 10.02 10.65 -5.70
C GLY A 308 10.53 11.37 -6.95
N PHE A 309 11.52 10.74 -7.55
CA PHE A 309 12.16 11.17 -8.78
C PHE A 309 12.27 9.98 -9.73
N SER A 310 11.92 10.17 -11.00
CA SER A 310 12.17 9.22 -12.07
C SER A 310 12.80 9.92 -13.26
N TYR A 311 13.80 9.30 -13.88
CA TYR A 311 14.43 9.76 -15.11
C TYR A 311 14.40 8.65 -16.16
N GLN A 312 13.61 8.85 -17.22
CA GLN A 312 13.57 7.96 -18.37
C GLN A 312 14.78 8.25 -19.25
N MET A 313 15.87 7.50 -19.07
CA MET A 313 17.15 7.69 -19.76
C MET A 313 17.04 7.33 -21.24
N SER A 314 16.22 6.31 -21.56
CA SER A 314 15.87 5.86 -22.91
C SER A 314 14.52 5.14 -22.85
N PRO A 315 13.91 4.71 -23.98
CA PRO A 315 12.68 3.92 -23.93
C PRO A 315 12.78 2.64 -23.10
N GLN A 316 13.98 2.14 -22.85
CA GLN A 316 14.23 0.87 -22.17
C GLN A 316 14.84 1.03 -20.76
N TYR A 317 15.40 2.19 -20.41
CA TYR A 317 16.10 2.38 -19.14
C TYR A 317 15.51 3.51 -18.34
N SER A 318 15.18 3.24 -17.07
CA SER A 318 14.76 4.24 -16.11
C SER A 318 15.60 4.19 -14.84
N LEU A 319 15.92 5.37 -14.30
CA LEU A 319 16.53 5.57 -12.99
C LEU A 319 15.46 6.14 -12.08
N ASN A 320 15.26 5.54 -10.90
CA ASN A 320 14.27 6.02 -9.94
C ASN A 320 14.92 6.18 -8.57
N ALA A 321 14.50 7.21 -7.85
CA ALA A 321 14.89 7.46 -6.46
C ALA A 321 13.68 7.92 -5.67
N SER A 322 13.55 7.46 -4.43
CA SER A 322 12.48 7.89 -3.53
C SER A 322 12.93 7.87 -2.07
N HIS A 323 12.31 8.73 -1.29
CA HIS A 323 12.44 8.76 0.16
C HIS A 323 11.07 9.03 0.77
N GLY A 324 10.77 8.34 1.86
CA GLY A 324 9.52 8.52 2.58
C GLY A 324 9.64 8.25 4.06
N TYR A 325 8.65 8.72 4.79
CA TYR A 325 8.56 8.52 6.23
C TYR A 325 7.10 8.37 6.68
N THR A 326 6.92 7.78 7.84
CA THR A 326 5.69 7.79 8.64
C THR A 326 6.05 7.97 10.11
N ASP A 327 5.22 8.66 10.88
CA ASP A 327 5.37 8.87 12.32
C ASP A 327 4.02 8.64 13.01
N VAL A 328 3.98 7.83 14.05
CA VAL A 328 2.81 7.57 14.89
C VAL A 328 3.02 8.22 16.24
N GLY A 329 2.10 9.07 16.66
CA GLY A 329 2.20 9.89 17.88
C GLY A 329 2.10 9.08 19.18
N LEU A 330 3.06 8.20 19.42
CA LEU A 330 3.16 7.40 20.65
C LEU A 330 3.78 8.17 21.84
N GLY A 331 4.26 9.39 21.62
CA GLY A 331 5.18 10.10 22.51
C GLY A 331 4.63 10.54 23.89
N GLU A 332 3.32 10.52 24.13
CA GLU A 332 2.71 10.84 25.43
C GLU A 332 2.17 9.59 26.14
N THR A 333 2.29 8.44 25.50
CA THR A 333 1.78 7.19 26.02
C THR A 333 2.93 6.37 26.61
N THR A 334 2.65 5.63 27.67
CA THR A 334 3.55 4.59 28.19
C THR A 334 3.44 3.29 27.38
N VAL A 335 3.15 3.38 26.10
CA VAL A 335 3.15 2.23 25.18
C VAL A 335 4.54 1.60 25.19
N GLY A 336 4.58 0.29 25.22
CA GLY A 336 5.78 -0.51 25.40
C GLY A 336 6.93 -0.04 24.52
N GLY A 337 8.12 0.03 25.13
CA GLY A 337 9.29 0.71 24.59
C GLY A 337 9.74 0.25 23.21
N ASN A 338 9.36 -0.95 22.77
CA ASN A 338 9.77 -1.52 21.49
C ASN A 338 8.73 -1.33 20.35
N ALA A 339 7.62 -0.63 20.57
CA ALA A 339 6.67 -0.34 19.50
C ALA A 339 7.28 0.60 18.44
N GLY A 340 7.18 0.23 17.17
CA GLY A 340 7.63 1.06 16.04
C GLY A 340 6.86 2.36 15.97
N ARG A 341 7.57 3.48 16.08
CA ARG A 341 7.01 4.82 16.07
C ARG A 341 7.21 5.50 14.73
N LYS A 342 8.45 5.58 14.26
CA LYS A 342 8.80 6.33 13.07
C LYS A 342 9.58 5.48 12.10
N ASN A 343 9.06 5.37 10.90
CA ASN A 343 9.67 4.61 9.81
C ASN A 343 10.16 5.54 8.72
N LYS A 344 11.32 5.23 8.13
CA LYS A 344 11.90 5.92 6.98
C LYS A 344 12.51 4.90 6.05
N ASN A 345 12.30 5.06 4.75
CA ASN A 345 13.07 4.31 3.77
C ASN A 345 13.47 5.15 2.57
N THR A 346 14.52 4.70 1.91
CA THR A 346 15.07 5.33 0.70
C THR A 346 15.39 4.25 -0.30
N PHE A 347 14.96 4.45 -1.54
CA PHE A 347 15.28 3.56 -2.66
C PHE A 347 15.98 4.29 -3.77
N LEU A 348 16.93 3.59 -4.40
CA LEU A 348 17.58 3.98 -5.65
C LEU A 348 17.66 2.78 -6.56
N ASN A 349 17.07 2.84 -7.76
CA ASN A 349 17.09 1.71 -8.68
C ASN A 349 17.34 2.10 -10.12
N LEU A 350 17.87 1.13 -10.86
CA LEU A 350 17.95 1.13 -12.32
C LEU A 350 17.10 -0.03 -12.84
N MET A 351 16.12 0.27 -13.70
CA MET A 351 15.28 -0.70 -14.36
C MET A 351 15.58 -0.75 -15.86
N TRP A 352 15.65 -1.96 -16.40
CA TRP A 352 15.80 -2.25 -17.82
C TRP A 352 14.61 -3.06 -18.32
N THR A 353 13.87 -2.49 -19.26
CA THR A 353 12.66 -3.05 -19.89
C THR A 353 12.93 -3.24 -21.39
N PRO A 354 13.66 -4.30 -21.80
CA PRO A 354 14.04 -4.51 -23.22
C PRO A 354 12.83 -4.73 -24.12
N SER A 355 11.70 -5.16 -23.56
CA SER A 355 10.41 -5.28 -24.24
C SER A 355 9.28 -5.05 -23.23
N GLU A 356 8.06 -4.84 -23.72
CA GLU A 356 6.86 -4.64 -22.88
C GLU A 356 6.56 -5.79 -21.90
N ARG A 357 7.17 -6.97 -22.12
CA ARG A 357 6.94 -8.18 -21.31
C ARG A 357 8.11 -8.58 -20.42
N LEU A 358 9.20 -7.84 -20.48
CA LEU A 358 10.42 -8.18 -19.76
C LEU A 358 10.90 -7.01 -18.94
N MET A 359 11.13 -7.24 -17.65
CA MET A 359 11.75 -6.25 -16.76
C MET A 359 12.88 -6.91 -15.98
N TYR A 360 14.00 -6.22 -15.91
CA TYR A 360 15.14 -6.51 -15.04
C TYR A 360 15.47 -5.26 -14.26
N GLY A 361 15.93 -5.41 -13.02
CA GLY A 361 16.29 -4.26 -12.22
C GLY A 361 17.27 -4.59 -11.13
N VAL A 362 17.97 -3.54 -10.67
CA VAL A 362 18.77 -3.55 -9.45
C VAL A 362 18.36 -2.36 -8.60
N GLU A 363 18.20 -2.58 -7.31
CA GLU A 363 17.75 -1.59 -6.35
C GLU A 363 18.58 -1.66 -5.07
N TYR A 364 19.02 -0.50 -4.59
CA TYR A 364 19.50 -0.30 -3.23
C TYR A 364 18.35 0.24 -2.38
N GLY A 365 18.12 -0.39 -1.23
CA GLY A 365 17.15 0.02 -0.21
C GLY A 365 17.84 0.29 1.12
N TYR A 366 17.50 1.42 1.75
CA TYR A 366 17.87 1.76 3.12
C TYR A 366 16.62 1.95 3.94
N PHE A 367 16.58 1.36 5.13
CA PHE A 367 15.47 1.37 6.07
C PHE A 367 15.96 1.86 7.42
N ALA A 368 15.17 2.67 8.10
CA ALA A 368 15.42 3.10 9.46
C ALA A 368 14.10 3.19 10.23
N THR A 369 14.11 2.70 11.46
CA THR A 369 12.97 2.78 12.38
C THR A 369 13.40 3.37 13.72
N GLU A 370 12.53 4.19 14.32
CA GLU A 370 12.65 4.70 15.67
C GLU A 370 11.55 4.08 16.52
N LEU A 371 11.88 3.49 17.64
CA LEU A 371 10.95 2.87 18.57
C LEU A 371 10.43 3.91 19.58
N ALA A 372 9.36 3.57 20.29
CA ALA A 372 8.77 4.45 21.30
C ALA A 372 9.72 4.78 22.47
N ASN A 373 10.69 3.90 22.78
CA ASN A 373 11.75 4.14 23.76
C ASN A 373 12.90 5.05 23.26
N GLY A 374 12.84 5.49 21.99
CA GLY A 374 13.87 6.30 21.36
C GLY A 374 15.06 5.51 20.79
N ARG A 375 15.02 4.17 20.80
CA ARG A 375 16.00 3.34 20.10
C ARG A 375 15.82 3.50 18.61
N GLU A 376 16.90 3.77 17.89
CA GLU A 376 16.92 3.84 16.43
C GLU A 376 17.67 2.64 15.88
N GLU A 377 17.11 1.99 14.84
CA GLU A 377 17.70 0.85 14.17
C GLU A 377 17.62 1.07 12.66
N ASP A 378 18.63 0.57 11.94
CA ASP A 378 18.66 0.69 10.49
C ASP A 378 19.22 -0.56 9.81
N ALA A 379 18.86 -0.72 8.54
CA ALA A 379 19.34 -1.82 7.70
C ALA A 379 19.45 -1.35 6.24
N SER A 380 20.36 -1.98 5.51
CA SER A 380 20.50 -1.75 4.08
C SER A 380 20.56 -3.04 3.28
N ARG A 381 20.07 -3.00 2.03
CA ARG A 381 20.04 -4.16 1.15
C ARG A 381 20.17 -3.81 -0.30
N VAL A 382 20.55 -4.80 -1.11
CA VAL A 382 20.48 -4.73 -2.57
C VAL A 382 19.54 -5.83 -3.07
N MET A 383 18.60 -5.46 -3.93
CA MET A 383 17.69 -6.37 -4.60
C MET A 383 17.98 -6.40 -6.11
N VAL A 384 17.93 -7.59 -6.70
CA VAL A 384 17.91 -7.81 -8.16
C VAL A 384 16.61 -8.53 -8.50
N ALA A 385 15.93 -8.09 -9.55
CA ALA A 385 14.68 -8.72 -9.98
C ALA A 385 14.68 -9.00 -11.48
N ALA A 386 13.99 -10.09 -11.86
CA ALA A 386 13.64 -10.44 -13.23
C ALA A 386 12.16 -10.78 -13.30
N GLN A 387 11.42 -10.14 -14.22
CA GLN A 387 9.97 -10.34 -14.40
C GLN A 387 9.64 -10.62 -15.86
N TYR A 388 8.78 -11.60 -16.07
CA TYR A 388 8.30 -12.06 -17.36
C TYR A 388 6.77 -12.03 -17.36
N GLU A 389 6.18 -11.18 -18.20
CA GLU A 389 4.72 -10.96 -18.28
C GLU A 389 4.08 -11.78 -19.40
N PHE A 390 2.83 -12.25 -19.20
CA PHE A 390 2.05 -13.02 -20.16
C PHE A 390 0.61 -12.55 -20.29
#